data_613a0cadce97af7c6d9dc1e21a4e9272
#
_entry.id   613a0cadce97af7c6d9dc1e21a4e9272
#
_cell.length_a   1.000
_cell.length_b   1.000
_cell.length_c   1.000
_cell.angle_alpha   90.00
_cell.angle_beta   90.00
_cell.angle_gamma   90.00
#
_symmetry.space_group_name_H-M   'P 1'
#
loop_
_entity.id
_entity.type
_entity.pdbx_description
1 polymer ?
#
loop_
_entity_poly.entity_id
_entity_poly.type
_entity_poly.pdbx_seq_one_letter_code
_entity_poly.pdbx_strand_id
1 'polypeptide(L)'
;MKTSKVLRKTAIRICQAAILCFTCTALFPLPASAANDAPAVALSDGWRFVEQDGESLYRASCQGCHMAQGEGAAGAGHFPALAGNPRLAGAAYPVYNVLHGRHGMPSFGKYMSDEQVAEVVNYTRTHLGNHYPDAVTAADVKKLR
;
A
#
# COMPACT_ATOMS: atom_id res chain seq x y z
N MET A 1 -30.43 -13.09 -65.10
CA MET A 1 -29.05 -12.59 -64.99
C MET A 1 -28.92 -11.18 -65.57
N LYS A 2 -29.31 -10.14 -64.83
CA LYS A 2 -29.16 -8.71 -65.19
C LYS A 2 -29.30 -7.85 -63.93
N THR A 3 -28.33 -7.84 -63.00
CA THR A 3 -28.33 -6.92 -61.83
C THR A 3 -26.92 -6.68 -61.31
N SER A 4 -25.97 -6.28 -62.20
CA SER A 4 -24.61 -6.02 -61.73
C SER A 4 -23.95 -4.78 -62.33
N LYS A 5 -24.65 -3.84 -62.87
CA LYS A 5 -24.05 -2.65 -63.53
C LYS A 5 -24.50 -1.28 -62.98
N VAL A 6 -25.33 -1.22 -61.92
CA VAL A 6 -25.81 0.07 -61.42
C VAL A 6 -25.05 0.54 -60.16
N LEU A 7 -24.32 -0.33 -59.48
CA LEU A 7 -23.63 0.02 -58.20
C LEU A 7 -22.23 0.64 -58.35
N ARG A 8 -21.70 0.88 -59.54
CA ARG A 8 -20.35 1.41 -59.73
C ARG A 8 -20.26 2.90 -60.06
N LYS A 9 -21.32 3.62 -60.20
CA LYS A 9 -21.33 5.06 -60.56
C LYS A 9 -21.65 6.02 -59.42
N THR A 10 -21.98 5.55 -58.24
CA THR A 10 -22.34 6.42 -57.11
C THR A 10 -21.20 6.58 -56.07
N ALA A 11 -20.11 5.83 -56.21
CA ALA A 11 -19.00 5.86 -55.23
C ALA A 11 -17.87 6.89 -55.52
N ILE A 12 -17.94 7.61 -56.66
CA ILE A 12 -16.80 8.52 -57.09
C ILE A 12 -17.11 10.00 -56.84
N ARG A 13 -18.29 10.38 -56.38
CA ARG A 13 -18.66 11.79 -56.19
C ARG A 13 -18.70 12.30 -54.76
N ILE A 14 -18.31 11.49 -53.75
CA ILE A 14 -18.31 11.87 -52.35
C ILE A 14 -16.89 12.22 -51.81
N CYS A 15 -15.86 12.07 -52.64
CA CYS A 15 -14.46 12.24 -52.22
C CYS A 15 -13.84 13.62 -52.53
N GLN A 16 -14.60 14.62 -53.01
CA GLN A 16 -14.04 15.92 -53.38
C GLN A 16 -14.52 17.15 -52.61
N ALA A 17 -15.24 16.99 -51.51
CA ALA A 17 -15.74 18.10 -50.70
C ALA A 17 -15.18 18.19 -49.28
N ALA A 18 -14.10 17.53 -48.97
CA ALA A 18 -13.52 17.46 -47.59
C ALA A 18 -12.07 17.95 -47.48
N ILE A 19 -11.62 18.86 -48.35
CA ILE A 19 -10.30 19.46 -48.20
C ILE A 19 -10.42 20.98 -48.25
N LEU A 20 -10.96 21.60 -47.25
CA LEU A 20 -10.82 23.05 -46.97
C LEU A 20 -11.48 23.41 -45.63
N CYS A 21 -10.99 22.89 -44.51
CA CYS A 21 -11.24 23.44 -43.18
C CYS A 21 -10.30 22.80 -42.17
N PHE A 22 -9.01 23.01 -42.29
CA PHE A 22 -8.09 22.59 -41.23
C PHE A 22 -6.96 23.60 -41.06
N THR A 23 -7.29 24.81 -40.60
CA THR A 23 -6.30 25.72 -40.03
C THR A 23 -6.96 26.52 -38.91
N CYS A 24 -7.33 25.87 -37.83
CA CYS A 24 -7.55 26.52 -36.56
C CYS A 24 -6.83 25.68 -35.50
N THR A 25 -5.51 25.80 -35.46
CA THR A 25 -4.70 25.35 -34.33
C THR A 25 -5.00 26.26 -33.15
N ALA A 26 -6.07 25.95 -32.44
CA ALA A 26 -6.29 26.46 -31.10
C ALA A 26 -5.18 25.84 -30.23
N LEU A 27 -4.16 26.65 -29.88
CA LEU A 27 -3.28 26.36 -28.75
C LEU A 27 -4.15 26.31 -27.49
N PHE A 28 -4.67 25.15 -27.15
CA PHE A 28 -5.15 24.89 -25.82
C PHE A 28 -3.92 24.79 -24.91
N PRO A 29 -3.75 25.66 -23.92
CA PRO A 29 -2.75 25.42 -22.89
C PRO A 29 -3.19 24.14 -22.17
N LEU A 30 -2.36 23.10 -22.29
CA LEU A 30 -2.50 21.93 -21.43
C LEU A 30 -2.40 22.44 -19.98
N PRO A 31 -3.38 22.11 -19.12
CA PRO A 31 -3.20 22.37 -17.71
C PRO A 31 -1.91 21.66 -17.29
N ALA A 32 -0.93 22.42 -16.82
CA ALA A 32 0.20 21.84 -16.13
C ALA A 32 -0.39 20.99 -15.00
N SER A 33 -0.26 19.67 -15.10
CA SER A 33 -0.56 18.79 -13.99
C SER A 33 0.24 19.30 -12.81
N ALA A 34 -0.47 19.86 -11.82
CA ALA A 34 0.13 20.10 -10.54
C ALA A 34 0.77 18.77 -10.13
N ALA A 35 2.10 18.76 -10.05
CA ALA A 35 2.79 17.67 -9.43
C ALA A 35 2.13 17.52 -8.06
N ASN A 36 1.51 16.35 -7.82
CA ASN A 36 0.98 16.05 -6.52
C ASN A 36 2.17 16.16 -5.57
N ASP A 37 2.20 17.21 -4.76
CA ASP A 37 3.01 17.26 -3.55
C ASP A 37 2.45 16.23 -2.56
N ALA A 38 2.48 14.97 -2.96
CA ALA A 38 2.38 13.89 -1.99
C ALA A 38 3.62 14.06 -1.08
N PRO A 39 3.42 14.21 0.23
CA PRO A 39 4.56 14.32 1.14
C PRO A 39 5.48 13.15 0.82
N ALA A 40 6.76 13.47 0.57
CA ALA A 40 7.76 12.45 0.32
C ALA A 40 7.69 11.48 1.49
N VAL A 41 7.31 10.22 1.21
CA VAL A 41 7.32 9.17 2.23
C VAL A 41 8.78 9.05 2.65
N ALA A 42 9.09 9.53 3.84
CA ALA A 42 10.41 9.37 4.40
C ALA A 42 10.63 7.86 4.59
N LEU A 43 11.51 7.30 3.78
CA LEU A 43 11.92 5.90 3.94
C LEU A 43 12.85 5.80 5.14
N SER A 44 12.73 4.71 5.88
CA SER A 44 13.66 4.41 6.97
C SER A 44 15.12 4.49 6.48
N ASP A 45 16.00 5.11 7.25
CA ASP A 45 17.41 5.32 6.89
C ASP A 45 18.27 4.04 6.96
N GLY A 46 17.64 2.89 7.06
CA GLY A 46 18.26 1.57 7.16
C GLY A 46 18.73 1.17 8.56
N TRP A 47 18.86 2.12 9.50
CA TRP A 47 19.25 1.86 10.87
C TRP A 47 18.17 2.16 11.90
N ARG A 48 17.23 3.05 11.59
CA ARG A 48 16.09 3.42 12.44
C ARG A 48 14.90 3.73 11.58
N PHE A 49 13.72 3.37 12.07
CA PHE A 49 12.47 3.76 11.44
C PHE A 49 12.19 5.24 11.71
N VAL A 50 11.79 5.97 10.67
CA VAL A 50 11.39 7.39 10.77
C VAL A 50 9.90 7.55 10.97
N GLU A 51 9.13 6.52 10.63
CA GLU A 51 7.69 6.43 10.82
C GLU A 51 7.35 6.51 12.30
N GLN A 52 6.29 7.25 12.66
CA GLN A 52 5.89 7.44 14.05
C GLN A 52 4.51 6.85 14.37
N ASP A 53 3.68 6.62 13.36
CA ASP A 53 2.36 6.04 13.53
C ASP A 53 2.34 4.54 13.18
N GLY A 54 1.41 3.82 13.80
CA GLY A 54 1.35 2.35 13.70
C GLY A 54 1.09 1.83 12.29
N GLU A 55 0.31 2.54 11.46
CA GLU A 55 0.03 2.13 10.08
C GLU A 55 1.26 2.26 9.20
N SER A 56 1.95 3.40 9.27
CA SER A 56 3.17 3.63 8.51
C SER A 56 4.28 2.67 8.92
N LEU A 57 4.44 2.41 10.21
CA LEU A 57 5.37 1.39 10.74
C LEU A 57 5.02 -0.02 10.23
N TYR A 58 3.73 -0.37 10.21
CA TYR A 58 3.29 -1.65 9.69
C TYR A 58 3.65 -1.81 8.21
N ARG A 59 3.39 -0.79 7.41
CA ARG A 59 3.72 -0.76 5.98
C ARG A 59 5.23 -0.87 5.73
N ALA A 60 6.03 -0.17 6.53
CA ALA A 60 7.48 -0.14 6.36
C ALA A 60 8.16 -1.45 6.79
N SER A 61 7.65 -2.14 7.83
CA SER A 61 8.37 -3.23 8.48
C SER A 61 7.66 -4.58 8.49
N CYS A 62 6.33 -4.63 8.47
CA CYS A 62 5.55 -5.86 8.69
C CYS A 62 4.88 -6.38 7.41
N GLN A 63 4.35 -5.46 6.60
CA GLN A 63 3.54 -5.76 5.42
C GLN A 63 4.26 -6.67 4.42
N GLY A 64 5.59 -6.54 4.28
CA GLY A 64 6.38 -7.35 3.35
C GLY A 64 6.25 -8.86 3.60
N CYS A 65 5.99 -9.27 4.85
CA CYS A 65 5.80 -10.66 5.24
C CYS A 65 4.35 -10.97 5.60
N HIS A 66 3.68 -10.07 6.34
CA HIS A 66 2.32 -10.31 6.82
C HIS A 66 1.23 -9.85 5.85
N MET A 67 1.59 -9.29 4.69
CA MET A 67 0.72 -8.77 3.63
C MET A 67 -0.06 -7.50 4.06
N ALA A 68 -0.66 -6.81 3.08
CA ALA A 68 -1.25 -5.48 3.29
C ALA A 68 -2.44 -5.48 4.27
N GLN A 69 -3.22 -6.55 4.31
CA GLN A 69 -4.37 -6.72 5.19
C GLN A 69 -4.09 -7.64 6.37
N GLY A 70 -2.83 -8.00 6.60
CA GLY A 70 -2.45 -8.91 7.67
C GLY A 70 -2.84 -10.36 7.44
N GLU A 71 -3.18 -10.73 6.22
CA GLU A 71 -3.68 -12.05 5.85
C GLU A 71 -2.60 -13.15 5.93
N GLY A 72 -1.33 -12.74 6.00
CA GLY A 72 -0.21 -13.67 5.98
C GLY A 72 -0.05 -14.37 4.63
N ALA A 73 0.91 -15.28 4.54
CA ALA A 73 1.15 -16.06 3.32
C ALA A 73 1.65 -17.47 3.63
N ALA A 74 1.34 -18.41 2.72
CA ALA A 74 1.87 -19.75 2.71
C ALA A 74 2.38 -20.10 1.30
N GLY A 75 3.55 -20.75 1.22
CA GLY A 75 4.20 -21.08 -0.05
C GLY A 75 5.64 -21.48 0.20
N ALA A 76 6.60 -20.82 -0.45
CA ALA A 76 8.03 -21.03 -0.18
C ALA A 76 8.44 -20.65 1.26
N GLY A 77 7.62 -19.81 1.93
CA GLY A 77 7.69 -19.51 3.36
C GLY A 77 6.29 -19.57 3.98
N HIS A 78 6.25 -19.55 5.31
CA HIS A 78 5.01 -19.46 6.07
C HIS A 78 5.04 -18.21 6.95
N PHE A 79 4.18 -17.25 6.62
CA PHE A 79 4.02 -16.01 7.36
C PHE A 79 2.62 -16.02 8.00
N PRO A 80 2.52 -16.02 9.35
CA PRO A 80 1.23 -16.14 10.00
C PRO A 80 0.34 -14.93 9.75
N ALA A 81 -0.97 -15.17 9.64
CA ALA A 81 -1.94 -14.10 9.60
C ALA A 81 -1.92 -13.29 10.90
N LEU A 82 -1.96 -11.97 10.79
CA LEU A 82 -2.23 -11.04 11.87
C LEU A 82 -3.72 -10.66 11.89
N ALA A 83 -4.38 -10.77 10.72
CA ALA A 83 -5.79 -10.48 10.57
C ALA A 83 -6.64 -11.45 11.41
N GLY A 84 -7.54 -10.89 12.24
CA GLY A 84 -8.45 -11.67 13.07
C GLY A 84 -7.73 -12.66 14.01
N ASN A 85 -6.51 -12.38 14.44
CA ASN A 85 -5.67 -13.34 15.15
C ASN A 85 -5.87 -13.29 16.67
N PRO A 86 -6.45 -14.34 17.29
CA PRO A 86 -6.73 -14.35 18.73
C PRO A 86 -5.46 -14.31 19.62
N ARG A 87 -4.28 -14.63 19.07
CA ARG A 87 -3.02 -14.52 19.84
C ARG A 87 -2.63 -13.07 20.11
N LEU A 88 -3.17 -12.11 19.36
CA LEU A 88 -2.95 -10.69 19.60
C LEU A 88 -3.78 -10.12 20.77
N ALA A 89 -4.70 -10.89 21.33
CA ALA A 89 -5.48 -10.48 22.50
C ALA A 89 -4.57 -10.16 23.69
N GLY A 90 -3.57 -10.98 23.95
CA GLY A 90 -2.56 -10.72 24.98
C GLY A 90 -1.46 -9.80 24.48
N ALA A 91 -1.44 -8.54 24.91
CA ALA A 91 -0.53 -7.51 24.41
C ALA A 91 0.97 -7.86 24.51
N ALA A 92 1.38 -8.56 25.56
CA ALA A 92 2.78 -8.97 25.75
C ALA A 92 3.31 -9.88 24.64
N TYR A 93 2.44 -10.70 24.03
CA TYR A 93 2.86 -11.63 22.98
C TYR A 93 3.34 -10.92 21.70
N PRO A 94 2.57 -10.01 21.08
CA PRO A 94 3.06 -9.29 19.92
C PRO A 94 4.24 -8.35 20.26
N VAL A 95 4.24 -7.69 21.42
CA VAL A 95 5.37 -6.86 21.85
C VAL A 95 6.66 -7.67 21.91
N TYR A 96 6.63 -8.83 22.57
CA TYR A 96 7.79 -9.70 22.69
C TYR A 96 8.31 -10.16 21.31
N ASN A 97 7.40 -10.56 20.40
CA ASN A 97 7.80 -11.00 19.06
C ASN A 97 8.42 -9.86 18.22
N VAL A 98 7.90 -8.64 18.32
CA VAL A 98 8.47 -7.47 17.63
C VAL A 98 9.87 -7.15 18.18
N LEU A 99 10.02 -7.16 19.49
CA LEU A 99 11.30 -6.86 20.15
C LEU A 99 12.39 -7.89 19.82
N HIS A 100 12.07 -9.16 19.93
CA HIS A 100 13.07 -10.24 19.93
C HIS A 100 13.10 -11.08 18.66
N GLY A 101 12.07 -10.94 17.82
CA GLY A 101 11.89 -11.80 16.66
C GLY A 101 11.38 -13.20 17.06
N ARG A 102 11.00 -13.99 16.07
CA ARG A 102 10.59 -15.38 16.29
C ARG A 102 10.72 -16.19 15.02
N HIS A 103 11.49 -17.29 15.05
CA HIS A 103 11.77 -18.11 13.87
C HIS A 103 12.30 -17.26 12.70
N GLY A 104 11.55 -17.15 11.58
CA GLY A 104 11.90 -16.33 10.44
C GLY A 104 11.55 -14.83 10.58
N MET A 105 10.87 -14.41 11.66
CA MET A 105 10.57 -13.01 11.92
C MET A 105 11.80 -12.33 12.54
N PRO A 106 12.33 -11.26 11.95
CA PRO A 106 13.47 -10.53 12.50
C PRO A 106 13.12 -9.79 13.80
N SER A 107 14.15 -9.49 14.61
CA SER A 107 14.04 -8.63 15.79
C SER A 107 14.07 -7.16 15.33
N PHE A 108 13.11 -6.36 15.81
CA PHE A 108 13.06 -4.92 15.58
C PHE A 108 13.47 -4.10 16.80
N GLY A 109 13.75 -4.74 17.94
CA GLY A 109 14.04 -4.06 19.19
C GLY A 109 15.25 -3.10 19.13
N LYS A 110 16.20 -3.31 18.23
CA LYS A 110 17.36 -2.41 18.03
C LYS A 110 17.04 -1.22 17.11
N TYR A 111 15.99 -1.32 16.31
CA TYR A 111 15.67 -0.39 15.23
C TYR A 111 14.47 0.49 15.53
N MET A 112 13.58 0.04 16.42
CA MET A 112 12.37 0.76 16.85
C MET A 112 12.51 1.23 18.30
N SER A 113 12.03 2.44 18.57
CA SER A 113 11.86 2.93 19.94
C SER A 113 10.73 2.19 20.66
N ASP A 114 10.60 2.37 21.98
CA ASP A 114 9.50 1.77 22.75
C ASP A 114 8.13 2.30 22.29
N GLU A 115 8.06 3.58 21.93
CA GLU A 115 6.89 4.23 21.36
C GLU A 115 6.51 3.60 20.02
N GLN A 116 7.47 3.44 19.12
CA GLN A 116 7.23 2.84 17.79
C GLN A 116 6.77 1.39 17.90
N VAL A 117 7.34 0.61 18.81
CA VAL A 117 6.87 -0.75 19.07
C VAL A 117 5.43 -0.74 19.62
N ALA A 118 5.11 0.18 20.54
CA ALA A 118 3.75 0.31 21.06
C ALA A 118 2.77 0.67 19.94
N GLU A 119 3.11 1.65 19.09
CA GLU A 119 2.25 2.09 17.99
C GLU A 119 1.97 0.98 16.96
N VAL A 120 2.99 0.28 16.49
CA VAL A 120 2.78 -0.79 15.51
C VAL A 120 2.01 -1.99 16.10
N VAL A 121 2.24 -2.31 17.37
CA VAL A 121 1.49 -3.36 18.07
C VAL A 121 0.03 -2.94 18.27
N ASN A 122 -0.23 -1.71 18.69
CA ASN A 122 -1.59 -1.18 18.81
C ASN A 122 -2.32 -1.20 17.46
N TYR A 123 -1.67 -0.78 16.39
CA TYR A 123 -2.24 -0.87 15.04
C TYR A 123 -2.67 -2.29 14.69
N THR A 124 -1.79 -3.28 14.86
CA THR A 124 -2.13 -4.67 14.55
C THR A 124 -3.24 -5.23 15.44
N ARG A 125 -3.38 -4.74 16.67
CA ARG A 125 -4.39 -5.17 17.65
C ARG A 125 -5.75 -4.51 17.47
N THR A 126 -5.81 -3.34 16.86
CA THR A 126 -7.06 -2.57 16.69
C THR A 126 -7.54 -2.52 15.23
N HIS A 127 -6.68 -2.89 14.28
CA HIS A 127 -6.95 -2.93 12.84
C HIS A 127 -6.83 -4.37 12.32
N LEU A 128 -6.80 -4.54 11.01
CA LEU A 128 -6.67 -5.84 10.36
C LEU A 128 -7.74 -6.85 10.82
N GLY A 129 -8.96 -6.39 11.08
CA GLY A 129 -10.05 -7.22 11.58
C GLY A 129 -9.92 -7.62 13.07
N ASN A 130 -8.99 -7.03 13.80
CA ASN A 130 -8.83 -7.16 15.25
C ASN A 130 -9.47 -5.98 15.99
N HIS A 131 -9.95 -6.22 17.22
CA HIS A 131 -10.65 -5.23 18.03
C HIS A 131 -10.26 -5.36 19.52
N TYR A 132 -8.97 -5.39 19.83
CA TYR A 132 -8.46 -5.49 21.21
C TYR A 132 -8.22 -4.07 21.77
N PRO A 133 -9.06 -3.57 22.69
CA PRO A 133 -9.09 -2.15 23.06
C PRO A 133 -8.00 -1.72 24.04
N ASP A 134 -7.38 -2.65 24.76
CA ASP A 134 -6.35 -2.33 25.75
C ASP A 134 -5.06 -1.88 25.05
N ALA A 135 -4.76 -0.60 25.16
CA ALA A 135 -3.60 0.00 24.51
C ALA A 135 -2.29 -0.41 25.20
N VAL A 136 -1.30 -0.74 24.38
CA VAL A 136 0.09 -0.90 24.81
C VAL A 136 0.74 0.46 24.93
N THR A 137 1.48 0.69 26.01
CA THR A 137 2.28 1.90 26.21
C THR A 137 3.77 1.63 26.01
N ALA A 138 4.56 2.69 25.77
CA ALA A 138 6.01 2.59 25.73
C ALA A 138 6.60 2.00 27.02
N ALA A 139 5.97 2.29 28.17
CA ALA A 139 6.39 1.72 29.46
C ALA A 139 6.17 0.19 29.52
N ASP A 140 5.14 -0.33 28.87
CA ASP A 140 4.89 -1.77 28.81
C ASP A 140 5.90 -2.45 27.86
N VAL A 141 6.23 -1.81 26.76
CA VAL A 141 7.30 -2.28 25.84
C VAL A 141 8.64 -2.35 26.58
N LYS A 142 8.98 -1.30 27.29
CA LYS A 142 10.24 -1.23 28.07
C LYS A 142 10.39 -2.35 29.10
N LYS A 143 9.30 -2.83 29.70
CA LYS A 143 9.33 -3.97 30.63
C LYS A 143 9.68 -5.30 29.96
N LEU A 144 9.48 -5.40 28.63
CA LEU A 144 9.73 -6.62 27.86
C LEU A 144 11.01 -6.56 27.02
N ARG A 145 11.65 -5.38 26.93
CA ARG A 145 12.93 -5.18 26.25
C ARG A 145 14.06 -5.72 27.11
#